data_6d244c88e00c15d1db0a921fc1bf5005
#
_entry.id   6d244c88e00c15d1db0a921fc1bf5005
#
_cell.length_a   1.000
_cell.length_b   1.000
_cell.length_c   1.000
_cell.angle_alpha   90.00
_cell.angle_beta   90.00
_cell.angle_gamma   90.00
#
_symmetry.space_group_name_H-M   'P 1'
#
loop_
_entity.id
_entity.type
_entity.pdbx_description
1 polymer ?
#
loop_
_entity_poly.entity_id
_entity_poly.type
_entity_poly.pdbx_seq_one_letter_code
_entity_poly.pdbx_strand_id
1 'polypeptide(L)'
;AALHISDYINLTTFSGFLFCFGYASHLAYFSKGWKEAAGRMFKNGLRLLAAFYISSFCYVVFVEKIPLRLDLALEILLLQRLAGWSEFLLSFALVLVLAGILFPLYQEKCKWGLPAMAALSILTCVLLYPGTDSFSAVVGQGSSASFTGSLVGGIRGAYFPVIPYGIYFLAGIWFARKQAGFRKLIFVLACAGTIWHTIDYLWISDGQPSRFPLSLAFLIGAALFVYLYYLLALMLESRQQMPPVRYLAGVGKNSLFYLLLSNLIIFAVTASRFYRKEINYSIGLFLVILLVTGYLQGLCKGRRG
;
A
#
# COMPACT_ATOMS: atom_id res chain seq x y z
N ALA A 1 -5.03 -20.87 -13.34
CA ALA A 1 -5.95 -20.20 -12.40
C ALA A 1 -5.22 -19.58 -11.19
N ALA A 2 -4.42 -20.34 -10.43
CA ALA A 2 -3.73 -19.81 -9.24
C ALA A 2 -2.78 -18.67 -9.56
N LEU A 3 -2.03 -18.74 -10.66
CA LEU A 3 -1.13 -17.70 -11.14
C LEU A 3 -1.89 -16.38 -11.39
N HIS A 4 -2.99 -16.42 -12.11
CA HIS A 4 -3.80 -15.22 -12.41
C HIS A 4 -4.40 -14.57 -11.16
N ILE A 5 -4.76 -15.37 -10.14
CA ILE A 5 -5.23 -14.83 -8.85
C ILE A 5 -4.10 -14.08 -8.14
N SER A 6 -2.88 -14.65 -8.15
CA SER A 6 -1.70 -13.98 -7.58
C SER A 6 -1.40 -12.67 -8.29
N ASP A 7 -1.45 -12.66 -9.62
CA ASP A 7 -1.20 -11.47 -10.44
C ASP A 7 -2.25 -10.38 -10.16
N TYR A 8 -3.52 -10.76 -10.04
CA TYR A 8 -4.60 -9.86 -9.68
C TYR A 8 -4.41 -9.25 -8.27
N ILE A 9 -4.06 -10.08 -7.29
CA ILE A 9 -3.78 -9.62 -5.93
C ILE A 9 -2.59 -8.64 -5.94
N ASN A 10 -1.51 -8.99 -6.63
CA ASN A 10 -0.33 -8.14 -6.76
C ASN A 10 -0.65 -6.80 -7.40
N LEU A 11 -1.49 -6.78 -8.43
CA LEU A 11 -1.91 -5.58 -9.15
C LEU A 11 -2.71 -4.64 -8.25
N THR A 12 -3.68 -5.17 -7.51
CA THR A 12 -4.71 -4.38 -6.84
C THR A 12 -4.41 -4.01 -5.39
N THR A 13 -3.60 -4.82 -4.69
CA THR A 13 -3.45 -4.71 -3.24
C THR A 13 -2.85 -3.37 -2.83
N PHE A 14 -1.66 -3.02 -3.32
CA PHE A 14 -0.98 -1.81 -2.87
C PHE A 14 -1.70 -0.54 -3.35
N SER A 15 -2.17 -0.54 -4.59
CA SER A 15 -2.96 0.54 -5.17
C SER A 15 -4.25 0.80 -4.37
N GLY A 16 -4.97 -0.28 -4.03
CA GLY A 16 -6.19 -0.20 -3.21
C GLY A 16 -5.92 0.30 -1.79
N PHE A 17 -4.85 -0.18 -1.15
CA PHE A 17 -4.46 0.30 0.18
C PHE A 17 -4.10 1.79 0.16
N LEU A 18 -3.32 2.26 -0.82
CA LEU A 18 -2.98 3.67 -0.92
C LEU A 18 -4.20 4.55 -1.20
N PHE A 19 -5.13 4.07 -2.03
CA PHE A 19 -6.39 4.77 -2.26
C PHE A 19 -7.19 4.92 -0.95
N CYS A 20 -7.40 3.84 -0.21
CA CYS A 20 -8.08 3.87 1.08
C CYS A 20 -7.35 4.76 2.09
N PHE A 21 -6.01 4.72 2.08
CA PHE A 21 -5.19 5.54 2.96
C PHE A 21 -5.30 7.04 2.62
N GLY A 22 -5.34 7.39 1.33
CA GLY A 22 -5.60 8.76 0.88
C GLY A 22 -6.99 9.27 1.28
N TYR A 23 -8.01 8.43 1.08
CA TYR A 23 -9.38 8.72 1.49
C TYR A 23 -9.49 8.98 3.00
N ALA A 24 -8.96 8.07 3.81
CA ALA A 24 -8.94 8.19 5.27
C ALA A 24 -8.10 9.40 5.75
N SER A 25 -6.97 9.68 5.07
CA SER A 25 -6.11 10.82 5.38
C SER A 25 -6.81 12.16 5.13
N HIS A 26 -7.63 12.25 4.08
CA HIS A 26 -8.45 13.46 3.87
C HIS A 26 -9.39 13.69 5.04
N LEU A 27 -10.15 12.69 5.45
CA LEU A 27 -11.11 12.78 6.55
C LEU A 27 -10.42 13.06 7.90
N ALA A 28 -9.26 12.45 8.14
CA ALA A 28 -8.55 12.58 9.41
C ALA A 28 -7.73 13.87 9.55
N TYR A 29 -7.14 14.35 8.44
CA TYR A 29 -6.10 15.38 8.45
C TYR A 29 -6.40 16.55 7.53
N PHE A 30 -6.57 16.32 6.21
CA PHE A 30 -6.55 17.40 5.21
C PHE A 30 -7.83 18.23 5.17
N SER A 31 -8.94 17.74 5.72
CA SER A 31 -10.15 18.51 5.99
C SER A 31 -9.99 19.50 7.16
N LYS A 32 -8.89 19.40 7.90
CA LYS A 32 -8.60 20.18 9.10
C LYS A 32 -7.38 21.09 8.88
N GLY A 33 -7.19 22.03 9.81
CA GLY A 33 -5.99 22.86 9.79
C GLY A 33 -4.73 22.10 10.20
N TRP A 34 -3.55 22.56 9.71
CA TRP A 34 -2.25 21.96 10.03
C TRP A 34 -2.02 21.76 11.52
N LYS A 35 -2.30 22.79 12.33
CA LYS A 35 -2.09 22.74 13.79
C LYS A 35 -2.86 21.59 14.47
N GLU A 36 -4.05 21.27 13.99
CA GLU A 36 -4.87 20.17 14.52
C GLU A 36 -4.43 18.80 13.96
N ALA A 37 -4.00 18.77 12.71
CA ALA A 37 -3.62 17.54 12.01
C ALA A 37 -2.22 17.03 12.37
N ALA A 38 -1.24 17.91 12.53
CA ALA A 38 0.18 17.59 12.62
C ALA A 38 0.51 16.58 13.74
N GLY A 39 0.00 16.80 14.95
CA GLY A 39 0.27 15.89 16.07
C GLY A 39 -0.29 14.48 15.84
N ARG A 40 -1.46 14.36 15.19
CA ARG A 40 -2.06 13.07 14.84
C ARG A 40 -1.30 12.39 13.69
N MET A 41 -0.90 13.13 12.69
CA MET A 41 -0.07 12.62 11.57
C MET A 41 1.25 12.07 12.10
N PHE A 42 1.97 12.85 12.92
CA PHE A 42 3.23 12.42 13.52
C PHE A 42 3.07 11.15 14.36
N LYS A 43 2.08 11.12 15.27
CA LYS A 43 1.81 9.95 16.09
C LYS A 43 1.50 8.70 15.25
N ASN A 44 0.72 8.84 14.18
CA ASN A 44 0.39 7.72 13.31
C ASN A 44 1.57 7.33 12.41
N GLY A 45 2.40 8.27 11.97
CA GLY A 45 3.66 8.00 11.28
C GLY A 45 4.61 7.16 12.14
N LEU A 46 4.79 7.53 13.42
CA LEU A 46 5.60 6.75 14.37
C LEU A 46 5.04 5.34 14.60
N ARG A 47 3.72 5.19 14.67
CA ARG A 47 3.10 3.86 14.80
C ARG A 47 3.35 2.97 13.58
N LEU A 48 3.26 3.55 12.37
CA LEU A 48 3.58 2.84 11.12
C LEU A 48 5.06 2.44 11.06
N LEU A 49 5.95 3.34 11.46
CA LEU A 49 7.38 3.07 11.50
C LEU A 49 7.71 1.98 12.54
N ALA A 50 7.11 2.02 13.73
CA ALA A 50 7.27 0.97 14.73
C ALA A 50 6.74 -0.39 14.21
N ALA A 51 5.58 -0.40 13.53
CA ALA A 51 5.04 -1.61 12.92
C ALA A 51 5.96 -2.15 11.81
N PHE A 52 6.57 -1.27 11.01
CA PHE A 52 7.59 -1.65 10.02
C PHE A 52 8.77 -2.35 10.69
N TYR A 53 9.36 -1.78 11.73
CA TYR A 53 10.50 -2.38 12.42
C TYR A 53 10.15 -3.74 13.05
N ILE A 54 9.02 -3.82 13.75
CA ILE A 54 8.56 -5.09 14.33
C ILE A 54 8.39 -6.15 13.24
N SER A 55 7.72 -5.82 12.15
CA SER A 55 7.50 -6.72 11.02
C SER A 55 8.82 -7.13 10.35
N SER A 56 9.77 -6.20 10.18
CA SER A 56 11.07 -6.44 9.56
C SER A 56 11.94 -7.38 10.39
N PHE A 57 12.02 -7.18 11.70
CA PHE A 57 12.74 -8.09 12.59
C PHE A 57 12.13 -9.50 12.57
N CYS A 58 10.80 -9.59 12.63
CA CYS A 58 10.12 -10.88 12.54
C CYS A 58 10.34 -11.56 11.20
N TYR A 59 10.33 -10.82 10.09
CA TYR A 59 10.61 -11.37 8.76
C TYR A 59 12.01 -11.97 8.67
N VAL A 60 13.02 -11.24 9.11
CA VAL A 60 14.42 -11.72 9.09
C VAL A 60 14.59 -12.97 9.94
N VAL A 61 14.02 -13.02 11.14
CA VAL A 61 14.14 -14.16 12.06
C VAL A 61 13.34 -15.37 11.57
N PHE A 62 12.08 -15.17 11.17
CA PHE A 62 11.20 -16.30 10.85
C PHE A 62 11.30 -16.76 9.40
N VAL A 63 11.41 -15.84 8.44
CA VAL A 63 11.39 -16.18 7.01
C VAL A 63 12.80 -16.39 6.47
N GLU A 64 13.71 -15.45 6.71
CA GLU A 64 15.12 -15.58 6.26
C GLU A 64 15.94 -16.51 7.15
N LYS A 65 15.45 -16.81 8.37
CA LYS A 65 16.13 -17.68 9.35
C LYS A 65 17.53 -17.18 9.74
N ILE A 66 17.72 -15.88 9.72
CA ILE A 66 18.97 -15.22 10.11
C ILE A 66 18.89 -14.85 11.60
N PRO A 67 19.87 -15.25 12.43
CA PRO A 67 19.91 -14.86 13.83
C PRO A 67 20.06 -13.35 13.95
N LEU A 68 19.30 -12.74 14.87
CA LEU A 68 19.36 -11.32 15.11
C LEU A 68 20.68 -10.94 15.77
N ARG A 69 21.54 -10.24 15.00
CA ARG A 69 22.82 -9.67 15.46
C ARG A 69 22.70 -8.16 15.53
N LEU A 70 23.60 -7.53 16.26
CA LEU A 70 23.59 -6.06 16.44
C LEU A 70 23.81 -5.33 15.12
N ASP A 71 24.73 -5.79 14.28
CA ASP A 71 25.00 -5.27 12.94
C ASP A 71 23.75 -5.27 12.06
N LEU A 72 23.09 -6.42 11.99
CA LEU A 72 21.85 -6.60 11.25
C LEU A 72 20.71 -5.72 11.80
N ALA A 73 20.60 -5.61 13.14
CA ALA A 73 19.63 -4.74 13.76
C ALA A 73 19.85 -3.26 13.41
N LEU A 74 21.11 -2.82 13.38
CA LEU A 74 21.47 -1.47 12.98
C LEU A 74 21.18 -1.23 11.49
N GLU A 75 21.47 -2.17 10.60
CA GLU A 75 21.11 -2.07 9.18
C GLU A 75 19.60 -1.86 8.97
N ILE A 76 18.76 -2.60 9.70
CA ILE A 76 17.30 -2.44 9.64
C ILE A 76 16.88 -1.08 10.22
N LEU A 77 17.39 -0.69 11.38
CA LEU A 77 17.03 0.57 12.04
C LEU A 77 17.47 1.80 11.20
N LEU A 78 18.62 1.72 10.53
CA LEU A 78 19.12 2.76 9.65
C LEU A 78 18.52 2.71 8.23
N LEU A 79 17.54 1.83 7.99
CA LEU A 79 16.90 1.63 6.68
C LEU A 79 17.87 1.24 5.56
N GLN A 80 19.01 0.64 5.92
CA GLN A 80 20.00 0.12 4.99
C GLN A 80 19.58 -1.25 4.44
N ARG A 81 18.76 -1.98 5.20
CA ARG A 81 18.16 -3.24 4.81
C ARG A 81 16.64 -3.16 4.94
N LEU A 82 15.96 -3.33 3.81
CA LEU A 82 14.50 -3.40 3.77
C LEU A 82 14.07 -4.87 3.73
N ALA A 83 13.27 -5.27 4.70
CA ALA A 83 12.71 -6.63 4.74
C ALA A 83 11.49 -6.70 3.82
N GLY A 84 11.58 -7.49 2.75
CA GLY A 84 10.68 -7.51 1.60
C GLY A 84 9.19 -7.26 1.87
N TRP A 85 8.53 -8.12 2.63
CA TRP A 85 7.08 -8.00 2.88
C TRP A 85 6.69 -6.92 3.89
N SER A 86 7.65 -6.34 4.62
CA SER A 86 7.38 -5.28 5.59
C SER A 86 7.47 -3.88 4.98
N GLU A 87 8.08 -3.75 3.82
CA GLU A 87 8.40 -2.49 3.16
C GLU A 87 7.18 -1.60 2.91
N PHE A 88 6.00 -2.18 2.64
CA PHE A 88 4.78 -1.40 2.43
C PHE A 88 4.39 -0.56 3.67
N LEU A 89 4.72 -1.01 4.90
CA LEU A 89 4.49 -0.24 6.12
C LEU A 89 5.41 0.99 6.17
N LEU A 90 6.66 0.85 5.72
CA LEU A 90 7.56 1.98 5.54
C LEU A 90 7.01 2.96 4.51
N SER A 91 6.51 2.46 3.37
CA SER A 91 5.91 3.31 2.34
C SER A 91 4.74 4.13 2.88
N PHE A 92 3.87 3.57 3.72
CA PHE A 92 2.81 4.34 4.38
C PHE A 92 3.35 5.39 5.36
N ALA A 93 4.40 5.07 6.11
CA ALA A 93 5.06 6.06 6.98
C ALA A 93 5.65 7.22 6.16
N LEU A 94 6.33 6.90 5.04
CA LEU A 94 6.89 7.90 4.12
C LEU A 94 5.80 8.76 3.47
N VAL A 95 4.66 8.15 3.06
CA VAL A 95 3.51 8.91 2.55
C VAL A 95 3.03 9.93 3.58
N LEU A 96 2.92 9.56 4.87
CA LEU A 96 2.51 10.52 5.91
C LEU A 96 3.55 11.63 6.13
N VAL A 97 4.84 11.31 6.09
CA VAL A 97 5.91 12.32 6.22
C VAL A 97 5.84 13.30 5.04
N LEU A 98 5.82 12.79 3.82
CA LEU A 98 5.71 13.61 2.61
C LEU A 98 4.40 14.42 2.62
N ALA A 99 3.29 13.82 2.99
CA ALA A 99 2.01 14.50 3.10
C ALA A 99 2.03 15.59 4.20
N GLY A 100 2.79 15.40 5.25
CA GLY A 100 3.03 16.41 6.28
C GLY A 100 3.85 17.60 5.75
N ILE A 101 4.94 17.34 5.04
CA ILE A 101 5.79 18.37 4.42
C ILE A 101 5.00 19.15 3.36
N LEU A 102 4.24 18.44 2.53
CA LEU A 102 3.48 19.00 1.42
C LEU A 102 2.03 19.33 1.78
N PHE A 103 1.73 19.44 3.07
CA PHE A 103 0.37 19.63 3.60
C PHE A 103 -0.44 20.74 2.91
N PRO A 104 0.14 21.93 2.61
CA PRO A 104 -0.59 23.00 1.92
C PRO A 104 -1.12 22.59 0.54
N LEU A 105 -0.43 21.68 -0.17
CA LEU A 105 -0.85 21.21 -1.49
C LEU A 105 -2.06 20.28 -1.41
N TYR A 106 -2.27 19.63 -0.27
CA TYR A 106 -3.43 18.77 -0.04
C TYR A 106 -4.67 19.50 0.48
N GLN A 107 -4.55 20.80 0.77
CA GLN A 107 -5.69 21.59 1.22
C GLN A 107 -6.60 21.99 0.04
N GLU A 108 -7.88 22.22 0.32
CA GLU A 108 -8.87 22.61 -0.71
C GLU A 108 -8.54 23.94 -1.38
N LYS A 109 -7.86 24.81 -0.65
CA LYS A 109 -7.44 26.13 -1.15
C LYS A 109 -6.44 26.03 -2.32
N CYS A 110 -5.65 24.95 -2.38
CA CYS A 110 -4.68 24.74 -3.45
C CYS A 110 -5.31 23.93 -4.60
N LYS A 111 -5.87 24.62 -5.59
CA LYS A 111 -6.53 23.98 -6.75
C LYS A 111 -5.58 23.13 -7.59
N TRP A 112 -4.32 23.51 -7.70
CA TRP A 112 -3.30 22.86 -8.52
C TRP A 112 -2.47 21.81 -7.78
N GLY A 113 -2.57 21.73 -6.44
CA GLY A 113 -1.75 20.83 -5.65
C GLY A 113 -1.91 19.37 -6.05
N LEU A 114 -3.13 18.84 -6.00
CA LEU A 114 -3.40 17.44 -6.38
C LEU A 114 -3.06 17.13 -7.85
N PRO A 115 -3.48 17.95 -8.84
CA PRO A 115 -3.08 17.71 -10.24
C PRO A 115 -1.57 17.73 -10.47
N ALA A 116 -0.83 18.67 -9.87
CA ALA A 116 0.63 18.75 -10.01
C ALA A 116 1.32 17.51 -9.43
N MET A 117 0.87 17.06 -8.27
CA MET A 117 1.42 15.85 -7.64
C MET A 117 1.06 14.57 -8.42
N ALA A 118 -0.15 14.50 -8.99
CA ALA A 118 -0.54 13.39 -9.85
C ALA A 118 0.32 13.36 -11.13
N ALA A 119 0.57 14.52 -11.74
CA ALA A 119 1.48 14.64 -12.87
C ALA A 119 2.90 14.20 -12.51
N LEU A 120 3.42 14.59 -11.34
CA LEU A 120 4.72 14.14 -10.85
C LEU A 120 4.77 12.61 -10.67
N SER A 121 3.72 11.98 -10.12
CA SER A 121 3.65 10.53 -9.98
C SER A 121 3.73 9.81 -11.32
N ILE A 122 2.95 10.27 -12.30
CA ILE A 122 2.96 9.70 -13.66
C ILE A 122 4.31 9.92 -14.34
N LEU A 123 4.83 11.15 -14.27
CA LEU A 123 6.11 11.51 -14.87
C LEU A 123 7.25 10.65 -14.31
N THR A 124 7.29 10.47 -13.00
CA THR A 124 8.28 9.61 -12.34
C THR A 124 8.20 8.17 -12.85
N CYS A 125 6.99 7.62 -13.00
CA CYS A 125 6.80 6.28 -13.55
C CYS A 125 7.29 6.18 -15.00
N VAL A 126 6.96 7.17 -15.83
CA VAL A 126 7.34 7.19 -17.27
C VAL A 126 8.85 7.36 -17.45
N LEU A 127 9.48 8.25 -16.68
CA LEU A 127 10.91 8.54 -16.81
C LEU A 127 11.80 7.42 -16.29
N LEU A 128 11.37 6.74 -15.23
CA LEU A 128 12.18 5.70 -14.57
C LEU A 128 12.04 4.33 -15.20
N TYR A 129 10.95 4.07 -15.93
CA TYR A 129 10.72 2.77 -16.54
C TYR A 129 11.70 2.45 -17.70
N PRO A 130 11.91 3.33 -18.67
CA PRO A 130 12.82 3.04 -19.79
C PRO A 130 14.29 3.35 -19.49
N GLY A 131 14.58 4.11 -18.43
CA GLY A 131 15.91 4.62 -18.12
C GLY A 131 16.74 3.73 -17.21
N THR A 132 16.54 2.44 -17.26
CA THR A 132 17.06 1.45 -16.32
C THR A 132 18.55 1.54 -16.06
N ASP A 133 19.39 1.79 -17.08
CA ASP A 133 20.83 1.83 -16.91
C ASP A 133 21.33 3.19 -16.36
N SER A 134 20.77 4.28 -16.83
CA SER A 134 21.18 5.64 -16.41
C SER A 134 20.75 5.96 -14.97
N PHE A 135 19.55 5.53 -14.58
CA PHE A 135 19.04 5.81 -13.24
C PHE A 135 19.60 4.88 -12.16
N SER A 136 19.86 3.62 -12.49
CA SER A 136 20.55 2.70 -11.59
C SER A 136 21.97 3.17 -11.26
N ALA A 137 22.63 3.88 -12.18
CA ALA A 137 23.93 4.52 -11.95
C ALA A 137 23.82 5.71 -10.98
N VAL A 138 22.71 6.47 -11.03
CA VAL A 138 22.48 7.64 -10.16
C VAL A 138 22.06 7.22 -8.75
N VAL A 139 21.20 6.19 -8.62
CA VAL A 139 20.70 5.72 -7.32
C VAL A 139 21.74 4.90 -6.56
N GLY A 140 22.79 4.44 -7.23
CA GLY A 140 23.94 3.78 -6.63
C GLY A 140 23.69 2.31 -6.22
N GLN A 141 24.77 1.59 -5.99
CA GLN A 141 24.75 0.17 -5.59
C GLN A 141 24.82 -0.04 -4.05
N GLY A 142 24.75 1.02 -3.27
CA GLY A 142 24.93 0.97 -1.81
C GLY A 142 23.62 0.93 -1.00
N SER A 143 23.76 0.93 0.31
CA SER A 143 22.66 0.90 1.28
C SER A 143 21.68 2.08 1.15
N SER A 144 22.16 3.25 0.74
CA SER A 144 21.33 4.43 0.43
C SER A 144 20.39 4.22 -0.76
N ALA A 145 20.71 3.30 -1.67
CA ALA A 145 19.87 2.94 -2.80
C ALA A 145 18.51 2.38 -2.35
N SER A 146 18.46 1.64 -1.27
CA SER A 146 17.21 1.04 -0.76
C SER A 146 16.20 2.10 -0.33
N PHE A 147 16.61 3.13 0.40
CA PHE A 147 15.72 4.22 0.83
C PHE A 147 15.25 5.08 -0.35
N THR A 148 16.15 5.46 -1.25
CA THR A 148 15.80 6.21 -2.47
C THR A 148 14.87 5.40 -3.34
N GLY A 149 15.10 4.08 -3.47
CA GLY A 149 14.21 3.16 -4.16
C GLY A 149 12.79 3.17 -3.58
N SER A 150 12.63 3.23 -2.26
CA SER A 150 11.30 3.33 -1.61
C SER A 150 10.57 4.63 -1.95
N LEU A 151 11.27 5.69 -2.35
CA LEU A 151 10.65 6.93 -2.80
C LEU A 151 10.27 6.88 -4.28
N VAL A 152 11.22 6.54 -5.15
CA VAL A 152 11.07 6.70 -6.61
C VAL A 152 10.98 5.40 -7.39
N GLY A 153 11.35 4.28 -6.80
CA GLY A 153 11.47 2.98 -7.49
C GLY A 153 12.85 2.78 -8.11
N GLY A 154 13.09 1.59 -8.65
CA GLY A 154 14.35 1.23 -9.29
C GLY A 154 14.52 -0.29 -9.42
N ILE A 155 15.61 -0.73 -10.08
CA ILE A 155 15.88 -2.16 -10.33
C ILE A 155 16.25 -2.90 -9.04
N ARG A 156 16.81 -2.21 -8.06
CA ARG A 156 17.20 -2.81 -6.78
C ARG A 156 16.54 -2.08 -5.62
N GLY A 157 15.76 -2.81 -4.85
CA GLY A 157 15.51 -2.48 -3.45
C GLY A 157 14.11 -2.09 -3.05
N ALA A 158 13.23 -1.55 -3.86
CA ALA A 158 11.93 -1.17 -3.37
C ALA A 158 10.78 -1.78 -4.15
N TYR A 159 9.94 -2.51 -3.42
CA TYR A 159 8.75 -3.13 -3.99
C TYR A 159 7.55 -2.17 -4.06
N PHE A 160 7.58 -1.07 -3.31
CA PHE A 160 6.43 -0.18 -3.11
C PHE A 160 6.84 1.30 -3.17
N PRO A 161 7.30 1.80 -4.35
CA PRO A 161 7.75 3.17 -4.48
C PRO A 161 6.62 4.18 -4.26
N VAL A 162 6.84 5.11 -3.34
CA VAL A 162 5.80 6.03 -2.84
C VAL A 162 5.37 7.04 -3.90
N ILE A 163 6.30 7.62 -4.66
CA ILE A 163 5.98 8.69 -5.61
C ILE A 163 5.18 8.17 -6.79
N PRO A 164 5.59 7.10 -7.51
CA PRO A 164 4.79 6.56 -8.61
C PRO A 164 3.40 6.08 -8.18
N TYR A 165 3.32 5.34 -7.08
CA TYR A 165 2.03 4.90 -6.56
C TYR A 165 1.22 6.00 -5.87
N GLY A 166 1.81 7.16 -5.61
CA GLY A 166 1.18 8.32 -5.01
C GLY A 166 -0.10 8.76 -5.71
N ILE A 167 -0.25 8.45 -7.01
CA ILE A 167 -1.47 8.74 -7.76
C ILE A 167 -2.73 8.13 -7.12
N TYR A 168 -2.63 6.92 -6.54
CA TYR A 168 -3.77 6.29 -5.84
C TYR A 168 -4.07 6.97 -4.52
N PHE A 169 -3.06 7.41 -3.78
CA PHE A 169 -3.24 8.20 -2.57
C PHE A 169 -3.95 9.53 -2.88
N LEU A 170 -3.52 10.22 -3.93
CA LEU A 170 -4.12 11.47 -4.41
C LEU A 170 -5.55 11.26 -4.90
N ALA A 171 -5.80 10.17 -5.63
CA ALA A 171 -7.15 9.78 -6.03
C ALA A 171 -8.05 9.59 -4.81
N GLY A 172 -7.59 8.86 -3.80
CA GLY A 172 -8.33 8.68 -2.54
C GLY A 172 -8.70 10.01 -1.88
N ILE A 173 -7.77 10.96 -1.79
CA ILE A 173 -8.02 12.32 -1.26
C ILE A 173 -9.07 13.03 -2.11
N TRP A 174 -8.96 12.97 -3.43
CA TRP A 174 -9.89 13.64 -4.34
C TRP A 174 -11.30 13.07 -4.23
N PHE A 175 -11.44 11.72 -4.17
CA PHE A 175 -12.73 11.06 -3.99
C PHE A 175 -13.37 11.43 -2.64
N ALA A 176 -12.60 11.46 -1.56
CA ALA A 176 -13.07 11.85 -0.24
C ALA A 176 -13.52 13.33 -0.22
N ARG A 177 -12.74 14.22 -0.84
CA ARG A 177 -13.05 15.66 -0.94
C ARG A 177 -14.32 15.92 -1.73
N LYS A 178 -14.52 15.22 -2.83
CA LYS A 178 -15.66 15.44 -3.74
C LYS A 178 -16.88 14.59 -3.39
N GLN A 179 -16.74 13.66 -2.43
CA GLN A 179 -17.78 12.65 -2.13
C GLN A 179 -18.34 12.06 -3.44
N ALA A 180 -17.42 11.71 -4.34
CA ALA A 180 -17.76 11.39 -5.71
C ALA A 180 -18.46 10.02 -5.77
N GLY A 181 -19.72 10.02 -6.17
CA GLY A 181 -20.41 8.82 -6.59
C GLY A 181 -19.93 8.30 -7.96
N PHE A 182 -20.78 7.53 -8.63
CA PHE A 182 -20.47 7.04 -9.99
C PHE A 182 -20.26 8.20 -10.96
N ARG A 183 -19.14 8.19 -11.68
CA ARG A 183 -18.80 9.16 -12.73
C ARG A 183 -18.38 8.45 -13.99
N LYS A 184 -19.17 8.62 -15.06
CA LYS A 184 -18.95 7.95 -16.35
C LYS A 184 -17.54 8.17 -16.92
N LEU A 185 -17.01 9.40 -16.86
CA LEU A 185 -15.67 9.70 -17.35
C LEU A 185 -14.58 8.92 -16.61
N ILE A 186 -14.65 8.88 -15.28
CA ILE A 186 -13.68 8.13 -14.45
C ILE A 186 -13.77 6.64 -14.76
N PHE A 187 -14.99 6.11 -14.89
CA PHE A 187 -15.20 4.72 -15.25
C PHE A 187 -14.57 4.38 -16.62
N VAL A 188 -14.81 5.21 -17.63
CA VAL A 188 -14.22 5.01 -18.98
C VAL A 188 -12.70 5.06 -18.94
N LEU A 189 -12.11 6.05 -18.24
CA LEU A 189 -10.66 6.15 -18.10
C LEU A 189 -10.06 4.96 -17.32
N ALA A 190 -10.73 4.50 -16.28
CA ALA A 190 -10.31 3.33 -15.52
C ALA A 190 -10.39 2.05 -16.36
N CYS A 191 -11.47 1.88 -17.16
CA CYS A 191 -11.58 0.79 -18.13
C CYS A 191 -10.45 0.84 -19.15
N ALA A 192 -10.16 2.01 -19.73
CA ALA A 192 -9.09 2.17 -20.70
C ALA A 192 -7.72 1.78 -20.14
N GLY A 193 -7.42 2.17 -18.87
CA GLY A 193 -6.19 1.78 -18.19
C GLY A 193 -6.08 0.28 -17.97
N THR A 194 -7.16 -0.37 -17.53
CA THR A 194 -7.17 -1.83 -17.33
C THR A 194 -7.14 -2.60 -18.65
N ILE A 195 -7.79 -2.10 -19.70
CA ILE A 195 -7.69 -2.67 -21.05
C ILE A 195 -6.25 -2.59 -21.55
N TRP A 196 -5.58 -1.43 -21.39
CA TRP A 196 -4.16 -1.29 -21.76
C TRP A 196 -3.28 -2.29 -21.01
N HIS A 197 -3.46 -2.43 -19.71
CA HIS A 197 -2.76 -3.45 -18.92
C HIS A 197 -3.01 -4.86 -19.43
N THR A 198 -4.25 -5.18 -19.82
CA THR A 198 -4.61 -6.51 -20.35
C THR A 198 -3.95 -6.76 -21.71
N ILE A 199 -3.88 -5.72 -22.56
CA ILE A 199 -3.17 -5.79 -23.84
C ILE A 199 -1.68 -6.04 -23.61
N ASP A 200 -1.06 -5.30 -22.68
CA ASP A 200 0.34 -5.50 -22.32
C ASP A 200 0.59 -6.92 -21.76
N TYR A 201 -0.28 -7.38 -20.86
CA TYR A 201 -0.22 -8.71 -20.27
C TYR A 201 -0.27 -9.84 -21.31
N LEU A 202 -1.14 -9.72 -22.33
CA LEU A 202 -1.41 -10.78 -23.29
C LEU A 202 -0.47 -10.77 -24.50
N TRP A 203 0.00 -9.59 -24.93
CA TRP A 203 0.67 -9.44 -26.22
C TRP A 203 2.04 -8.74 -26.19
N ILE A 204 2.37 -8.00 -25.14
CA ILE A 204 3.63 -7.25 -25.08
C ILE A 204 4.61 -7.91 -24.11
N SER A 205 4.17 -8.17 -22.88
CA SER A 205 5.03 -8.65 -21.80
C SER A 205 5.03 -10.17 -21.60
N ASP A 206 4.20 -10.91 -22.37
CA ASP A 206 3.99 -12.37 -22.23
C ASP A 206 3.77 -12.79 -20.77
N GLY A 207 2.92 -12.03 -20.07
CA GLY A 207 2.62 -12.18 -18.65
C GLY A 207 2.45 -10.85 -17.95
N GLN A 208 2.60 -10.83 -16.62
CA GLN A 208 2.36 -9.61 -15.85
C GLN A 208 3.36 -8.49 -16.26
N PRO A 209 2.86 -7.30 -16.66
CA PRO A 209 3.71 -6.14 -16.94
C PRO A 209 4.65 -5.86 -15.80
N SER A 210 5.86 -5.37 -16.12
CA SER A 210 6.90 -5.18 -15.12
C SER A 210 6.42 -4.35 -13.92
N ARG A 211 6.59 -4.93 -12.74
CA ARG A 211 6.39 -4.26 -11.47
C ARG A 211 7.69 -3.65 -10.95
N PHE A 212 8.83 -4.20 -11.36
CA PHE A 212 10.16 -3.82 -10.90
C PHE A 212 11.14 -3.75 -12.09
N PRO A 213 11.37 -2.58 -12.64
CA PRO A 213 10.81 -1.25 -12.34
C PRO A 213 9.31 -1.17 -12.65
N LEU A 214 8.61 -0.26 -11.96
CA LEU A 214 7.17 -0.09 -12.09
C LEU A 214 6.78 0.46 -13.46
N SER A 215 6.13 -0.34 -14.31
CA SER A 215 5.63 0.10 -15.60
C SER A 215 4.34 0.91 -15.47
N LEU A 216 4.09 1.81 -16.42
CA LEU A 216 2.86 2.57 -16.47
C LEU A 216 1.64 1.64 -16.67
N ALA A 217 1.78 0.60 -17.50
CA ALA A 217 0.72 -0.39 -17.71
C ALA A 217 0.34 -1.11 -16.41
N PHE A 218 1.34 -1.49 -15.57
CA PHE A 218 1.08 -2.06 -14.26
C PHE A 218 0.39 -1.06 -13.33
N LEU A 219 0.87 0.19 -13.30
CA LEU A 219 0.32 1.22 -12.43
C LEU A 219 -1.16 1.50 -12.73
N ILE A 220 -1.51 1.75 -14.00
CA ILE A 220 -2.88 2.11 -14.39
C ILE A 220 -3.83 0.90 -14.43
N GLY A 221 -3.29 -0.33 -14.53
CA GLY A 221 -4.07 -1.56 -14.61
C GLY A 221 -5.00 -1.78 -13.42
N ALA A 222 -4.61 -1.33 -12.22
CA ALA A 222 -5.42 -1.46 -11.01
C ALA A 222 -6.61 -0.48 -10.96
N ALA A 223 -6.65 0.55 -11.82
CA ALA A 223 -7.57 1.67 -11.69
C ALA A 223 -9.05 1.25 -11.69
N LEU A 224 -9.46 0.36 -12.59
CA LEU A 224 -10.86 -0.11 -12.64
C LEU A 224 -11.24 -0.88 -11.38
N PHE A 225 -10.38 -1.78 -10.92
CA PHE A 225 -10.65 -2.60 -9.74
C PHE A 225 -10.75 -1.73 -8.48
N VAL A 226 -9.83 -0.79 -8.29
CA VAL A 226 -9.88 0.16 -7.17
C VAL A 226 -11.16 1.01 -7.22
N TYR A 227 -11.56 1.46 -8.41
CA TYR A 227 -12.79 2.21 -8.58
C TYR A 227 -14.04 1.37 -8.29
N LEU A 228 -14.09 0.12 -8.75
CA LEU A 228 -15.20 -0.80 -8.45
C LEU A 228 -15.28 -1.12 -6.95
N TYR A 229 -14.15 -1.31 -6.27
CA TYR A 229 -14.13 -1.49 -4.82
C TYR A 229 -14.66 -0.26 -4.07
N TYR A 230 -14.31 0.94 -4.55
CA TYR A 230 -14.86 2.17 -4.00
C TYR A 230 -16.38 2.24 -4.17
N LEU A 231 -16.90 1.96 -5.37
CA LEU A 231 -18.35 1.95 -5.62
C LEU A 231 -19.06 0.89 -4.78
N LEU A 232 -18.46 -0.30 -4.65
CA LEU A 232 -18.97 -1.35 -3.76
C LEU A 232 -19.02 -0.88 -2.31
N ALA A 233 -17.97 -0.18 -1.83
CA ALA A 233 -17.94 0.38 -0.48
C ALA A 233 -19.07 1.39 -0.26
N LEU A 234 -19.33 2.28 -1.24
CA LEU A 234 -20.47 3.21 -1.19
C LEU A 234 -21.82 2.48 -1.14
N MET A 235 -21.99 1.42 -1.93
CA MET A 235 -23.22 0.63 -1.89
C MET A 235 -23.41 -0.09 -0.54
N LEU A 236 -22.33 -0.53 0.09
CA LEU A 236 -22.36 -1.18 1.39
C LEU A 236 -22.53 -0.20 2.55
N GLU A 237 -22.27 1.09 2.34
CA GLU A 237 -22.41 2.11 3.36
C GLU A 237 -23.86 2.19 3.89
N SER A 238 -24.86 2.06 3.03
CA SER A 238 -26.28 1.99 3.43
C SER A 238 -26.62 0.73 4.23
N ARG A 239 -25.76 -0.29 4.21
CA ARG A 239 -25.96 -1.60 4.85
C ARG A 239 -25.04 -1.85 6.04
N GLN A 240 -24.53 -0.81 6.70
CA GLN A 240 -23.60 -0.90 7.83
C GLN A 240 -24.13 -1.72 9.03
N GLN A 241 -25.45 -1.87 9.15
CA GLN A 241 -26.07 -2.68 10.20
C GLN A 241 -25.91 -4.19 9.99
N MET A 242 -25.63 -4.63 8.76
CA MET A 242 -25.41 -6.06 8.47
C MET A 242 -24.14 -6.56 9.19
N PRO A 243 -24.19 -7.72 9.89
CA PRO A 243 -23.05 -8.24 10.63
C PRO A 243 -21.75 -8.35 9.84
N PRO A 244 -21.71 -8.86 8.59
CA PRO A 244 -20.49 -8.95 7.82
C PRO A 244 -19.94 -7.58 7.43
N VAL A 245 -20.79 -6.61 7.08
CA VAL A 245 -20.36 -5.24 6.74
C VAL A 245 -19.78 -4.54 7.96
N ARG A 246 -20.44 -4.67 9.11
CA ARG A 246 -19.96 -4.12 10.39
C ARG A 246 -18.63 -4.73 10.80
N TYR A 247 -18.44 -6.03 10.58
CA TYR A 247 -17.18 -6.72 10.85
C TYR A 247 -16.04 -6.17 9.96
N LEU A 248 -16.25 -6.11 8.64
CA LEU A 248 -15.28 -5.56 7.70
C LEU A 248 -14.94 -4.10 8.00
N ALA A 249 -15.94 -3.28 8.32
CA ALA A 249 -15.72 -1.89 8.74
C ALA A 249 -14.89 -1.81 10.05
N GLY A 250 -15.09 -2.75 10.97
CA GLY A 250 -14.30 -2.89 12.18
C GLY A 250 -12.82 -3.21 11.91
N VAL A 251 -12.56 -4.15 11.00
CA VAL A 251 -11.20 -4.47 10.51
C VAL A 251 -10.57 -3.25 9.86
N GLY A 252 -11.29 -2.55 8.98
CA GLY A 252 -10.80 -1.35 8.30
C GLY A 252 -10.43 -0.20 9.26
N LYS A 253 -11.19 0.00 10.33
CA LYS A 253 -10.88 1.01 11.38
C LYS A 253 -9.56 0.73 12.11
N ASN A 254 -9.10 -0.52 12.15
CA ASN A 254 -7.88 -0.94 12.82
C ASN A 254 -6.93 -1.65 11.82
N SER A 255 -6.90 -1.18 10.58
CA SER A 255 -6.18 -1.81 9.47
C SER A 255 -4.69 -2.04 9.77
N LEU A 256 -4.02 -1.11 10.46
CA LEU A 256 -2.62 -1.28 10.85
C LEU A 256 -2.41 -2.48 11.79
N PHE A 257 -3.30 -2.65 12.78
CA PHE A 257 -3.24 -3.80 13.69
C PHE A 257 -3.48 -5.10 12.92
N TYR A 258 -4.47 -5.11 12.02
CA TYR A 258 -4.75 -6.25 11.16
C TYR A 258 -3.54 -6.61 10.28
N LEU A 259 -2.95 -5.62 9.60
CA LEU A 259 -1.80 -5.81 8.72
C LEU A 259 -0.57 -6.33 9.47
N LEU A 260 -0.27 -5.75 10.63
CA LEU A 260 0.87 -6.19 11.44
C LEU A 260 0.65 -7.63 11.92
N LEU A 261 -0.50 -7.92 12.51
CA LEU A 261 -0.78 -9.24 13.06
C LEU A 261 -0.85 -10.32 11.98
N SER A 262 -1.46 -10.01 10.82
CA SER A 262 -1.49 -10.93 9.68
C SER A 262 -0.08 -11.25 9.16
N ASN A 263 0.79 -10.25 9.04
CA ASN A 263 2.19 -10.46 8.67
C ASN A 263 2.90 -11.40 9.66
N LEU A 264 2.75 -11.14 10.97
CA LEU A 264 3.38 -11.96 11.99
C LEU A 264 2.91 -13.42 11.93
N ILE A 265 1.60 -13.64 11.74
CA ILE A 265 1.03 -14.99 11.58
C ILE A 265 1.58 -15.66 10.31
N ILE A 266 1.60 -14.94 9.18
CA ILE A 266 2.11 -15.48 7.92
C ILE A 266 3.59 -15.84 8.06
N PHE A 267 4.41 -15.01 8.69
CA PHE A 267 5.83 -15.28 8.89
C PHE A 267 6.05 -16.50 9.78
N ALA A 268 5.30 -16.60 10.89
CA ALA A 268 5.37 -17.74 11.78
C ALA A 268 4.95 -19.04 11.10
N VAL A 269 3.87 -18.99 10.31
CA VAL A 269 3.39 -20.15 9.54
C VAL A 269 4.37 -20.54 8.45
N THR A 270 4.95 -19.57 7.73
CA THR A 270 5.96 -19.81 6.68
C THR A 270 7.23 -20.46 7.26
N ALA A 271 7.60 -20.10 8.49
CA ALA A 271 8.71 -20.72 9.20
C ALA A 271 8.41 -22.16 9.65
N SER A 272 7.15 -22.52 9.77
CA SER A 272 6.71 -23.81 10.28
C SER A 272 6.80 -24.94 9.23
N ARG A 273 6.82 -26.19 9.70
CA ARG A 273 6.72 -27.38 8.83
C ARG A 273 5.33 -27.58 8.21
N PHE A 274 4.33 -26.81 8.64
CA PHE A 274 2.95 -26.89 8.16
C PHE A 274 2.68 -26.04 6.92
N TYR A 275 3.64 -25.21 6.48
CA TYR A 275 3.48 -24.37 5.30
C TYR A 275 3.35 -25.22 4.02
N ARG A 276 2.26 -24.99 3.27
CA ARG A 276 2.00 -25.61 1.98
C ARG A 276 1.71 -24.55 0.92
N LYS A 277 2.30 -24.70 -0.27
CA LYS A 277 2.06 -23.80 -1.42
C LYS A 277 0.81 -24.22 -2.21
N GLU A 278 -0.29 -24.49 -1.51
CA GLU A 278 -1.57 -24.88 -2.10
C GLU A 278 -2.58 -23.76 -1.95
N ILE A 279 -3.44 -23.57 -2.96
CA ILE A 279 -4.45 -22.50 -2.95
C ILE A 279 -5.47 -22.68 -1.81
N ASN A 280 -5.91 -23.93 -1.57
CA ASN A 280 -6.87 -24.23 -0.51
C ASN A 280 -6.28 -23.94 0.87
N TYR A 281 -5.00 -24.23 1.06
CA TYR A 281 -4.29 -23.90 2.29
C TYR A 281 -4.21 -22.37 2.48
N SER A 282 -3.90 -21.62 1.42
CA SER A 282 -3.80 -20.15 1.44
C SER A 282 -5.15 -19.50 1.76
N ILE A 283 -6.24 -20.02 1.19
CA ILE A 283 -7.61 -19.57 1.50
C ILE A 283 -7.97 -19.86 2.96
N GLY A 284 -7.69 -21.08 3.44
CA GLY A 284 -7.90 -21.46 4.83
C GLY A 284 -7.12 -20.58 5.79
N LEU A 285 -5.84 -20.33 5.52
CA LEU A 285 -4.99 -19.44 6.31
C LEU A 285 -5.54 -18.00 6.33
N PHE A 286 -5.98 -17.49 5.18
CA PHE A 286 -6.60 -16.16 5.10
C PHE A 286 -7.86 -16.06 6.00
N LEU A 287 -8.75 -17.05 5.95
CA LEU A 287 -9.94 -17.08 6.80
C LEU A 287 -9.59 -17.14 8.28
N VAL A 288 -8.60 -17.97 8.65
CA VAL A 288 -8.13 -18.05 10.03
C VAL A 288 -7.56 -16.71 10.50
N ILE A 289 -6.71 -16.06 9.68
CA ILE A 289 -6.15 -14.74 9.99
C ILE A 289 -7.29 -13.72 10.18
N LEU A 290 -8.27 -13.71 9.28
CA LEU A 290 -9.40 -12.79 9.37
C LEU A 290 -10.19 -12.98 10.66
N LEU A 291 -10.50 -14.21 11.05
CA LEU A 291 -11.23 -14.53 12.27
C LEU A 291 -10.43 -14.20 13.54
N VAL A 292 -9.17 -14.62 13.59
CA VAL A 292 -8.29 -14.40 14.77
C VAL A 292 -8.05 -12.91 14.98
N THR A 293 -7.75 -12.16 13.94
CA THR A 293 -7.52 -10.71 14.06
C THR A 293 -8.79 -9.96 14.47
N GLY A 294 -9.94 -10.35 13.92
CA GLY A 294 -11.23 -9.76 14.30
C GLY A 294 -11.61 -10.06 15.76
N TYR A 295 -11.37 -11.29 16.21
CA TYR A 295 -11.59 -11.68 17.61
C TYR A 295 -10.71 -10.88 18.58
N LEU A 296 -9.40 -10.81 18.30
CA LEU A 296 -8.46 -10.04 19.12
C LEU A 296 -8.77 -8.54 19.14
N GLN A 297 -9.23 -7.98 18.04
CA GLN A 297 -9.71 -6.59 18.00
C GLN A 297 -10.95 -6.39 18.90
N GLY A 298 -11.84 -7.39 18.94
CA GLY A 298 -13.01 -7.39 19.83
C GLY A 298 -12.62 -7.35 21.31
N LEU A 299 -11.66 -8.21 21.70
CA LEU A 299 -11.13 -8.25 23.06
C LEU A 299 -10.46 -6.93 23.50
N CYS A 300 -9.71 -6.29 22.61
CA CYS A 300 -9.06 -5.01 22.88
C CYS A 300 -10.07 -3.86 23.07
N LYS A 301 -11.25 -3.94 22.47
CA LYS A 301 -12.33 -2.94 22.66
C LYS A 301 -13.08 -3.13 23.97
N GLY A 302 -13.35 -4.37 24.39
CA GLY A 302 -14.04 -4.67 25.64
C GLY A 302 -13.29 -4.24 26.92
N ARG A 303 -11.98 -3.97 26.81
CA ARG A 303 -11.17 -3.45 27.94
C ARG A 303 -11.13 -1.92 28.04
N ARG A 304 -11.73 -1.19 27.09
CA ARG A 304 -11.73 0.28 27.04
C ARG A 304 -13.11 0.89 27.32
N GLY A 305 -14.10 0.10 27.60
CA GLY A 305 -15.39 0.48 28.17
C GLY A 305 -15.44 0.03 29.63
#